data_51805f8f96283a182e8eaa4951d5ef9f
#
_entry.id   51805f8f96283a182e8eaa4951d5ef9f
#
_cell.length_a   1.000
_cell.length_b   1.000
_cell.length_c   1.000
_cell.angle_alpha   90.00
_cell.angle_beta   90.00
_cell.angle_gamma   90.00
#
_symmetry.space_group_name_H-M   'P 1'
#
loop_
_entity.id
_entity.type
_entity.pdbx_description
1 polymer ?
#
loop_
_entity_poly.entity_id
_entity_poly.type
_entity_poly.pdbx_seq_one_letter_code
_entity_poly.pdbx_strand_id
1 'polypeptide(L)'
;TESTILNEVDHPFVATLFASFQTATHVYFLMEYCEGGELYDFLQKIPDRRLSENATRFYAAEVLVALQYLHLLGFVYRDLKPENVLLRRSGHIVITDFDLSFCATCKPHINIQPGNPSWIAGARAVEQASSKKSLKPPRLPKNGSNPMLMAEPFTFTNSFVGTEEYLSPEVLNGTGHSGSVDWWELGIFMYELAY
;
A
#
# COMPACT_ATOMS: atom_id res chain seq x y z
N THR A 1 1.03 16.29 -7.41
CA THR A 1 0.20 15.17 -6.87
C THR A 1 0.99 14.41 -5.82
N GLU A 2 2.21 13.95 -6.11
CA GLU A 2 3.06 13.18 -5.19
C GLU A 2 3.28 13.91 -3.84
N SER A 3 3.72 15.17 -3.85
CA SER A 3 3.91 15.97 -2.63
C SER A 3 2.63 16.08 -1.79
N THR A 4 1.45 16.18 -2.43
CA THR A 4 0.17 16.26 -1.72
C THR A 4 -0.11 14.96 -0.99
N ILE A 5 0.07 13.83 -1.67
CA ILE A 5 -0.13 12.49 -1.09
C ILE A 5 0.83 12.27 0.07
N LEU A 6 2.13 12.48 -0.15
CA LEU A 6 3.17 12.28 0.87
C LEU A 6 3.01 13.16 2.11
N ASN A 7 2.35 14.31 2.01
CA ASN A 7 2.03 15.15 3.17
C ASN A 7 0.81 14.69 3.96
N GLU A 8 -0.05 13.87 3.37
CA GLU A 8 -1.29 13.39 3.99
C GLU A 8 -1.17 11.97 4.56
N VAL A 9 -0.14 11.21 4.12
CA VAL A 9 0.05 9.82 4.54
C VAL A 9 0.97 9.74 5.77
N ASP A 10 0.57 8.89 6.72
CA ASP A 10 1.36 8.51 7.89
C ASP A 10 1.10 7.03 8.19
N HIS A 11 1.96 6.17 7.68
CA HIS A 11 1.78 4.72 7.79
C HIS A 11 3.14 4.02 7.86
N PRO A 12 3.31 2.95 8.67
CA PRO A 12 4.59 2.26 8.83
C PRO A 12 5.16 1.65 7.54
N PHE A 13 4.32 1.39 6.53
CA PHE A 13 4.73 0.80 5.25
C PHE A 13 4.61 1.77 4.07
N VAL A 14 4.57 3.07 4.34
CA VAL A 14 4.64 4.14 3.32
C VAL A 14 5.80 5.04 3.68
N ALA A 15 6.58 5.46 2.67
CA ALA A 15 7.76 6.28 2.87
C ALA A 15 7.42 7.64 3.50
N THR A 16 8.14 8.01 4.57
CA THR A 16 7.91 9.25 5.29
C THR A 16 8.56 10.43 4.56
N LEU A 17 7.78 11.45 4.25
CA LEU A 17 8.29 12.74 3.78
C LEU A 17 8.59 13.65 4.99
N PHE A 18 9.85 14.05 5.16
CA PHE A 18 10.25 14.98 6.22
C PHE A 18 10.08 16.44 5.82
N ALA A 19 10.37 16.77 4.58
CA ALA A 19 10.23 18.11 4.03
C ALA A 19 10.17 18.10 2.51
N SER A 20 9.50 19.11 1.95
CA SER A 20 9.57 19.42 0.53
C SER A 20 9.92 20.89 0.33
N PHE A 21 10.76 21.17 -0.64
CA PHE A 21 11.13 22.54 -1.00
C PHE A 21 11.46 22.64 -2.49
N GLN A 22 11.46 23.84 -3.02
CA GLN A 22 11.71 24.05 -4.44
C GLN A 22 12.65 25.23 -4.68
N THR A 23 13.36 25.16 -5.79
CA THR A 23 14.10 26.27 -6.38
C THR A 23 13.40 26.71 -7.68
N ALA A 24 13.98 27.64 -8.41
CA ALA A 24 13.41 28.05 -9.70
C ALA A 24 13.38 26.94 -10.76
N THR A 25 14.17 25.87 -10.59
CA THR A 25 14.37 24.80 -11.58
C THR A 25 14.14 23.39 -11.08
N HIS A 26 14.07 23.19 -9.75
CA HIS A 26 13.98 21.85 -9.16
C HIS A 26 13.02 21.84 -7.96
N VAL A 27 12.33 20.69 -7.80
CA VAL A 27 11.60 20.33 -6.58
C VAL A 27 12.42 19.27 -5.84
N TYR A 28 12.45 19.36 -4.52
CA TYR A 28 13.22 18.47 -3.65
C TYR A 28 12.29 17.85 -2.60
N PHE A 29 12.39 16.53 -2.43
CA PHE A 29 11.77 15.80 -1.35
C PHE A 29 12.85 15.24 -0.43
N LEU A 30 12.77 15.57 0.85
CA LEU A 30 13.58 14.97 1.89
C LEU A 30 12.77 13.85 2.52
N MET A 31 13.15 12.62 2.26
CA MET A 31 12.42 11.43 2.68
C MET A 31 13.27 10.54 3.57
N GLU A 32 12.66 9.56 4.24
CA GLU A 32 13.41 8.55 4.97
C GLU A 32 14.36 7.78 4.04
N TYR A 33 15.52 7.42 4.59
CA TYR A 33 16.49 6.60 3.88
C TYR A 33 16.33 5.13 4.24
N CYS A 34 16.14 4.28 3.25
CA CYS A 34 15.99 2.83 3.40
C CYS A 34 17.31 2.13 3.06
N GLU A 35 18.05 1.68 4.09
CA GLU A 35 19.39 1.09 3.93
C GLU A 35 19.39 -0.21 3.10
N GLY A 36 18.28 -0.95 3.08
CA GLY A 36 18.16 -2.20 2.33
C GLY A 36 18.01 -2.01 0.82
N GLY A 37 17.73 -0.76 0.37
CA GLY A 37 17.51 -0.45 -1.04
C GLY A 37 16.19 -1.03 -1.57
N GLU A 38 16.10 -1.17 -2.88
CA GLU A 38 14.93 -1.71 -3.57
C GLU A 38 14.77 -3.22 -3.36
N LEU A 39 13.53 -3.67 -3.21
CA LEU A 39 13.22 -5.11 -3.14
C LEU A 39 13.63 -5.81 -4.42
N TYR A 40 13.54 -5.14 -5.57
CA TYR A 40 14.06 -5.63 -6.84
C TYR A 40 15.55 -5.98 -6.76
N ASP A 41 16.38 -5.04 -6.29
CA ASP A 41 17.82 -5.27 -6.12
C ASP A 41 18.14 -6.40 -5.14
N PHE A 42 17.30 -6.56 -4.12
CA PHE A 42 17.41 -7.67 -3.18
C PHE A 42 17.14 -9.02 -3.87
N LEU A 43 16.07 -9.10 -4.69
CA LEU A 43 15.75 -10.29 -5.47
C LEU A 43 16.89 -10.69 -6.40
N GLN A 44 17.54 -9.71 -7.06
CA GLN A 44 18.67 -10.00 -7.96
C GLN A 44 19.89 -10.63 -7.26
N LYS A 45 20.02 -10.45 -5.95
CA LYS A 45 21.17 -10.92 -5.14
C LYS A 45 20.94 -12.29 -4.50
N ILE A 46 19.69 -12.75 -4.40
CA ILE A 46 19.38 -14.05 -3.79
C ILE A 46 19.40 -15.20 -4.82
N PRO A 47 19.66 -16.44 -4.38
CA PRO A 47 19.58 -17.60 -5.25
C PRO A 47 18.21 -17.72 -5.92
N ASP A 48 18.20 -18.13 -7.19
CA ASP A 48 17.00 -18.32 -8.01
C ASP A 48 16.15 -17.05 -8.21
N ARG A 49 16.60 -15.89 -7.72
CA ARG A 49 15.93 -14.57 -7.83
C ARG A 49 14.48 -14.57 -7.36
N ARG A 50 14.13 -15.45 -6.42
CA ARG A 50 12.79 -15.59 -5.90
C ARG A 50 12.80 -15.82 -4.38
N LEU A 51 11.71 -15.44 -3.75
CA LEU A 51 11.51 -15.63 -2.32
C LEU A 51 10.87 -16.98 -2.01
N SER A 52 11.06 -17.45 -0.78
CA SER A 52 10.23 -18.53 -0.26
C SER A 52 8.78 -18.08 -0.11
N GLU A 53 7.83 -19.03 -0.15
CA GLU A 53 6.41 -18.75 0.05
C GLU A 53 6.14 -17.93 1.33
N ASN A 54 6.83 -18.25 2.42
CA ASN A 54 6.66 -17.51 3.68
C ASN A 54 7.17 -16.06 3.60
N ALA A 55 8.29 -15.82 2.91
CA ALA A 55 8.79 -14.47 2.71
C ALA A 55 7.89 -13.68 1.75
N THR A 56 7.40 -14.30 0.68
CA THR A 56 6.41 -13.68 -0.22
C THR A 56 5.14 -13.28 0.53
N ARG A 57 4.61 -14.17 1.37
CA ARG A 57 3.44 -13.85 2.21
C ARG A 57 3.68 -12.67 3.15
N PHE A 58 4.88 -12.62 3.75
CA PHE A 58 5.26 -11.54 4.66
C PHE A 58 5.25 -10.19 3.95
N TYR A 59 5.97 -10.06 2.84
CA TYR A 59 6.02 -8.80 2.08
C TYR A 59 4.67 -8.44 1.45
N ALA A 60 3.96 -9.42 0.89
CA ALA A 60 2.62 -9.19 0.34
C ALA A 60 1.63 -8.68 1.40
N ALA A 61 1.72 -9.17 2.63
CA ALA A 61 0.86 -8.70 3.73
C ALA A 61 1.15 -7.23 4.09
N GLU A 62 2.42 -6.81 4.11
CA GLU A 62 2.79 -5.42 4.39
C GLU A 62 2.35 -4.48 3.27
N VAL A 63 2.55 -4.87 2.00
CA VAL A 63 2.04 -4.14 0.83
C VAL A 63 0.52 -4.03 0.86
N LEU A 64 -0.19 -5.15 1.13
CA LEU A 64 -1.65 -5.16 1.23
C LEU A 64 -2.16 -4.12 2.25
N VAL A 65 -1.55 -4.07 3.43
CA VAL A 65 -1.96 -3.14 4.49
C VAL A 65 -1.67 -1.69 4.10
N ALA A 66 -0.55 -1.44 3.40
CA ALA A 66 -0.23 -0.11 2.86
C ALA A 66 -1.25 0.33 1.81
N LEU A 67 -1.59 -0.52 0.84
CA LEU A 67 -2.61 -0.22 -0.18
C LEU A 67 -3.99 0.01 0.43
N GLN A 68 -4.40 -0.81 1.41
CA GLN A 68 -5.65 -0.60 2.13
C GLN A 68 -5.70 0.77 2.82
N TYR A 69 -4.60 1.20 3.42
CA TYR A 69 -4.49 2.52 4.04
C TYR A 69 -4.61 3.65 3.01
N LEU A 70 -3.92 3.54 1.87
CA LEU A 70 -4.02 4.52 0.79
C LEU A 70 -5.44 4.62 0.26
N HIS A 71 -6.12 3.49 0.03
CA HIS A 71 -7.51 3.45 -0.42
C HIS A 71 -8.48 4.07 0.60
N LEU A 72 -8.24 3.89 1.92
CA LEU A 72 -9.03 4.55 2.96
C LEU A 72 -8.93 6.08 2.89
N LEU A 73 -7.79 6.62 2.46
CA LEU A 73 -7.59 8.04 2.22
C LEU A 73 -8.08 8.50 0.83
N GLY A 74 -8.50 7.56 -0.03
CA GLY A 74 -8.93 7.84 -1.38
C GLY A 74 -7.82 7.88 -2.41
N PHE A 75 -6.63 7.39 -2.09
CA PHE A 75 -5.51 7.33 -3.04
C PHE A 75 -5.44 5.97 -3.72
N VAL A 76 -5.30 5.98 -5.05
CA VAL A 76 -5.01 4.81 -5.87
C VAL A 76 -3.56 4.91 -6.32
N TYR A 77 -2.77 3.87 -6.08
CA TYR A 77 -1.31 3.91 -6.22
C TYR A 77 -0.84 3.74 -7.66
N ARG A 78 -1.22 2.67 -8.36
CA ARG A 78 -1.06 2.40 -9.81
C ARG A 78 0.37 2.15 -10.32
N ASP A 79 1.34 1.92 -9.46
CA ASP A 79 2.70 1.56 -9.90
C ASP A 79 3.39 0.63 -8.90
N LEU A 80 2.64 -0.39 -8.42
CA LEU A 80 3.22 -1.39 -7.54
C LEU A 80 4.14 -2.32 -8.32
N LYS A 81 5.41 -2.31 -7.92
CA LYS A 81 6.48 -3.19 -8.45
C LYS A 81 7.61 -3.29 -7.44
N PRO A 82 8.51 -4.29 -7.52
CA PRO A 82 9.61 -4.46 -6.56
C PRO A 82 10.59 -3.28 -6.50
N GLU A 83 10.71 -2.47 -7.56
CA GLU A 83 11.54 -1.26 -7.61
C GLU A 83 10.99 -0.16 -6.70
N ASN A 84 9.66 -0.08 -6.56
CA ASN A 84 8.97 0.92 -5.74
C ASN A 84 8.72 0.46 -4.31
N VAL A 85 9.24 -0.70 -3.93
CA VAL A 85 9.19 -1.24 -2.57
C VAL A 85 10.61 -1.26 -2.01
N LEU A 86 10.86 -0.42 -1.00
CA LEU A 86 12.15 -0.31 -0.36
C LEU A 86 12.21 -1.11 0.93
N LEU A 87 13.39 -1.61 1.26
CA LEU A 87 13.67 -2.36 2.48
C LEU A 87 14.33 -1.48 3.53
N ARG A 88 13.73 -1.43 4.72
CA ARG A 88 14.39 -0.87 5.90
C ARG A 88 15.41 -1.85 6.48
N ARG A 89 16.33 -1.35 7.29
CA ARG A 89 17.28 -2.18 8.06
C ARG A 89 16.60 -3.23 8.94
N SER A 90 15.37 -2.98 9.37
CA SER A 90 14.57 -3.92 10.17
C SER A 90 14.05 -5.13 9.37
N GLY A 91 14.14 -5.10 8.04
CA GLY A 91 13.58 -6.09 7.13
C GLY A 91 12.12 -5.82 6.74
N HIS A 92 11.50 -4.76 7.27
CA HIS A 92 10.18 -4.31 6.85
C HIS A 92 10.27 -3.43 5.60
N ILE A 93 9.15 -3.35 4.85
CA ILE A 93 9.08 -2.58 3.61
C ILE A 93 8.57 -1.15 3.85
N VAL A 94 8.78 -0.30 2.86
CA VAL A 94 8.00 0.90 2.60
C VAL A 94 7.72 1.02 1.11
N ILE A 95 6.51 1.47 0.77
CA ILE A 95 6.15 1.86 -0.60
C ILE A 95 6.58 3.31 -0.82
N THR A 96 7.17 3.58 -1.97
CA THR A 96 7.64 4.91 -2.40
C THR A 96 7.14 5.20 -3.80
N ASP A 97 7.47 6.38 -4.35
CA ASP A 97 7.11 6.82 -5.71
C ASP A 97 5.60 6.87 -5.96
N PHE A 98 5.02 8.04 -5.70
CA PHE A 98 3.58 8.31 -5.87
C PHE A 98 3.26 9.11 -7.14
N ASP A 99 4.18 9.19 -8.10
CA ASP A 99 4.03 10.00 -9.30
C ASP A 99 2.80 9.61 -10.13
N LEU A 100 2.52 8.33 -10.24
CA LEU A 100 1.39 7.80 -10.99
C LEU A 100 0.09 7.71 -10.19
N SER A 101 0.14 8.01 -8.90
CA SER A 101 -1.02 7.92 -8.02
C SER A 101 -2.06 9.02 -8.31
N PHE A 102 -3.32 8.76 -8.02
CA PHE A 102 -4.37 9.77 -8.11
C PHE A 102 -5.31 9.73 -6.92
N CYS A 103 -5.95 10.88 -6.64
CA CYS A 103 -6.98 10.99 -5.62
C CYS A 103 -8.34 10.63 -6.22
N ALA A 104 -8.98 9.63 -5.68
CA ALA A 104 -10.31 9.17 -6.04
C ALA A 104 -11.30 9.48 -4.92
N THR A 105 -12.56 9.67 -5.28
CA THR A 105 -13.62 9.68 -4.27
C THR A 105 -13.77 8.26 -3.72
N CYS A 106 -13.83 8.12 -2.39
CA CYS A 106 -14.11 6.85 -1.75
C CYS A 106 -15.27 6.97 -0.75
N LYS A 107 -15.94 5.86 -0.48
CA LYS A 107 -16.96 5.76 0.56
C LYS A 107 -16.52 4.70 1.56
N PRO A 108 -15.95 5.09 2.71
CA PRO A 108 -15.62 4.14 3.74
C PRO A 108 -16.87 3.42 4.23
N HIS A 109 -16.78 2.10 4.37
CA HIS A 109 -17.84 1.27 4.94
C HIS A 109 -17.26 0.26 5.92
N ILE A 110 -18.07 -0.16 6.88
CA ILE A 110 -17.67 -1.18 7.84
C ILE A 110 -18.14 -2.54 7.30
N ASN A 111 -17.18 -3.40 6.97
CA ASN A 111 -17.46 -4.79 6.65
C ASN A 111 -17.43 -5.63 7.92
N ILE A 112 -18.54 -6.30 8.23
CA ILE A 112 -18.65 -7.19 9.39
C ILE A 112 -18.56 -8.61 8.86
N GLN A 113 -17.34 -9.19 8.90
CA GLN A 113 -17.17 -10.60 8.56
C GLN A 113 -17.56 -11.50 9.74
N PRO A 114 -18.28 -12.62 9.51
CA PRO A 114 -18.50 -13.62 10.55
C PRO A 114 -17.15 -14.17 10.99
N GLY A 115 -16.83 -14.00 12.28
CA GLY A 115 -15.48 -14.20 12.79
C GLY A 115 -14.98 -15.64 12.68
N ASN A 116 -13.78 -15.78 12.12
CA ASN A 116 -12.91 -16.92 12.42
C ASN A 116 -11.78 -16.40 13.32
N PRO A 117 -11.70 -16.81 14.60
CA PRO A 117 -10.93 -16.11 15.64
C PRO A 117 -9.40 -16.20 15.54
N SER A 118 -8.85 -17.03 14.65
CA SER A 118 -7.45 -17.45 14.76
C SER A 118 -6.41 -16.49 14.16
N TRP A 119 -6.78 -15.58 13.24
CA TRP A 119 -5.83 -14.64 12.63
C TRP A 119 -5.86 -13.22 13.23
N ILE A 120 -6.80 -12.96 14.14
CA ILE A 120 -7.04 -11.65 14.77
C ILE A 120 -6.02 -11.29 15.85
N ALA A 121 -5.26 -12.27 16.34
CA ALA A 121 -4.26 -12.03 17.40
C ALA A 121 -3.14 -11.06 16.99
N GLY A 122 -2.84 -10.96 15.68
CA GLY A 122 -1.83 -10.03 15.15
C GLY A 122 -2.30 -8.56 15.03
N ALA A 123 -3.58 -8.34 14.72
CA ALA A 123 -4.11 -6.97 14.52
C ALA A 123 -4.25 -6.18 15.83
N ARG A 124 -4.43 -6.84 16.97
CA ARG A 124 -4.51 -6.18 18.29
C ARG A 124 -3.19 -5.53 18.75
N ALA A 125 -2.06 -5.95 18.21
CA ALA A 125 -0.76 -5.38 18.57
C ALA A 125 -0.54 -4.00 17.95
N VAL A 126 -1.17 -3.71 16.82
CA VAL A 126 -1.01 -2.43 16.10
C VAL A 126 -1.90 -1.33 16.70
N GLU A 127 -3.10 -1.67 17.22
CA GLU A 127 -4.01 -0.69 17.85
C GLU A 127 -3.47 -0.07 19.14
N GLN A 128 -2.53 -0.71 19.83
CA GLN A 128 -1.99 -0.19 21.10
C GLN A 128 -0.93 0.90 20.90
N ALA A 129 -0.44 1.12 19.69
CA ALA A 129 0.61 2.09 19.42
C ALA A 129 0.12 3.52 19.07
N SER A 130 -1.16 3.73 18.77
CA SER A 130 -1.67 5.01 18.23
C SER A 130 -2.69 5.75 19.10
N SER A 131 -2.73 5.57 20.44
CA SER A 131 -3.68 6.27 21.27
C SER A 131 -3.15 7.59 21.86
N LYS A 132 -3.36 8.69 21.14
CA LYS A 132 -3.50 10.03 21.76
C LYS A 132 -4.57 10.84 21.03
N LYS A 133 -5.84 10.52 21.25
CA LYS A 133 -6.97 11.44 21.43
C LYS A 133 -8.26 10.63 21.61
N SER A 134 -8.93 10.89 22.71
CA SER A 134 -10.12 10.21 23.20
C SER A 134 -11.33 10.44 22.28
N LEU A 135 -11.59 9.51 21.39
CA LEU A 135 -12.92 9.23 20.86
C LEU A 135 -13.35 7.90 21.47
N LYS A 136 -14.53 7.87 22.13
CA LYS A 136 -15.06 6.61 22.67
C LYS A 136 -15.22 5.62 21.52
N PRO A 137 -14.59 4.43 21.60
CA PRO A 137 -14.71 3.45 20.54
C PRO A 137 -16.18 3.03 20.36
N PRO A 138 -16.63 2.78 19.12
CA PRO A 138 -17.94 2.20 18.89
C PRO A 138 -18.05 0.88 19.65
N ARG A 139 -19.20 0.61 20.27
CA ARG A 139 -19.44 -0.65 20.99
C ARG A 139 -19.38 -1.80 20.00
N LEU A 140 -18.38 -2.67 20.15
CA LEU A 140 -18.22 -3.90 19.37
C LEU A 140 -19.47 -4.80 19.53
N PRO A 141 -19.94 -5.41 18.43
CA PRO A 141 -21.00 -6.41 18.50
C PRO A 141 -20.55 -7.61 19.36
N LYS A 142 -21.45 -8.12 20.19
CA LYS A 142 -21.16 -9.20 21.16
C LYS A 142 -20.92 -10.60 20.51
N ASN A 143 -21.00 -10.72 19.19
CA ASN A 143 -21.05 -11.99 18.46
C ASN A 143 -19.75 -12.35 17.72
N GLY A 144 -18.58 -12.05 18.24
CA GLY A 144 -17.31 -12.53 17.65
C GLY A 144 -17.01 -12.09 16.21
N SER A 145 -17.82 -11.19 15.65
CA SER A 145 -17.57 -10.57 14.35
C SER A 145 -16.69 -9.34 14.53
N ASN A 146 -15.59 -9.28 13.79
CA ASN A 146 -14.73 -8.10 13.80
C ASN A 146 -15.16 -7.15 12.68
N PRO A 147 -15.50 -5.90 13.02
CA PRO A 147 -15.68 -4.88 12.02
C PRO A 147 -14.31 -4.52 11.41
N MET A 148 -14.21 -4.56 10.09
CA MET A 148 -13.08 -4.06 9.34
C MET A 148 -13.53 -2.81 8.57
N LEU A 149 -12.84 -1.70 8.78
CA LEU A 149 -13.05 -0.50 7.98
C LEU A 149 -12.41 -0.74 6.60
N MET A 150 -13.22 -0.61 5.57
CA MET A 150 -12.80 -0.72 4.17
C MET A 150 -13.25 0.52 3.42
N ALA A 151 -12.48 0.89 2.41
CA ALA A 151 -12.90 1.88 1.42
C ALA A 151 -12.47 1.41 0.04
N GLU A 152 -13.37 1.56 -0.91
CA GLU A 152 -13.06 1.30 -2.32
C GLU A 152 -13.14 2.63 -3.07
N PRO A 153 -12.01 3.09 -3.64
CA PRO A 153 -12.02 4.22 -4.54
C PRO A 153 -12.91 3.91 -5.75
N PHE A 154 -13.87 4.79 -6.07
CA PHE A 154 -14.83 4.56 -7.15
C PHE A 154 -14.79 5.61 -8.27
N THR A 155 -13.90 6.59 -8.19
CA THR A 155 -13.65 7.51 -9.29
C THR A 155 -12.86 6.78 -10.37
N PHE A 156 -13.39 6.80 -11.60
CA PHE A 156 -12.74 6.19 -12.76
C PHE A 156 -11.85 7.20 -13.48
N THR A 157 -10.72 6.71 -13.97
CA THR A 157 -9.82 7.42 -14.88
C THR A 157 -9.54 6.57 -16.11
N ASN A 158 -9.22 7.22 -17.24
CA ASN A 158 -8.83 6.55 -18.49
C ASN A 158 -7.34 6.77 -18.81
N SER A 159 -6.54 7.25 -17.85
CA SER A 159 -5.12 7.42 -18.07
C SER A 159 -4.44 6.07 -18.31
N PHE A 160 -3.62 5.99 -19.37
CA PHE A 160 -2.80 4.81 -19.63
C PHE A 160 -1.46 5.01 -18.95
N VAL A 161 -1.33 4.51 -17.72
CA VAL A 161 -0.14 4.66 -16.87
C VAL A 161 0.11 3.37 -16.11
N GLY A 162 1.34 3.18 -15.64
CA GLY A 162 1.82 2.00 -14.93
C GLY A 162 2.95 1.32 -15.67
N THR A 163 3.56 0.34 -15.03
CA THR A 163 4.61 -0.51 -15.61
C THR A 163 3.98 -1.58 -16.50
N GLU A 164 4.47 -1.77 -17.73
CA GLU A 164 3.83 -2.57 -18.79
C GLU A 164 3.44 -3.98 -18.33
N GLU A 165 4.31 -4.67 -17.62
CA GLU A 165 4.12 -6.04 -17.13
C GLU A 165 3.05 -6.14 -16.04
N TYR A 166 2.73 -5.03 -15.38
CA TYR A 166 1.80 -4.91 -14.26
C TYR A 166 0.42 -4.40 -14.67
N LEU A 167 0.26 -3.94 -15.94
CA LEU A 167 -1.00 -3.34 -16.39
C LEU A 167 -2.19 -4.29 -16.27
N SER A 168 -3.24 -3.82 -15.63
CA SER A 168 -4.49 -4.57 -15.52
C SER A 168 -5.26 -4.62 -16.84
N PRO A 169 -6.10 -5.63 -17.07
CA PRO A 169 -6.89 -5.74 -18.30
C PRO A 169 -7.76 -4.52 -18.60
N GLU A 170 -8.32 -3.87 -17.57
CA GLU A 170 -9.15 -2.68 -17.73
C GLU A 170 -8.34 -1.46 -18.19
N VAL A 171 -7.06 -1.34 -17.78
CA VAL A 171 -6.14 -0.30 -18.28
C VAL A 171 -5.80 -0.57 -19.75
N LEU A 172 -5.44 -1.81 -20.09
CA LEU A 172 -5.11 -2.21 -21.46
C LEU A 172 -6.28 -2.02 -22.43
N ASN A 173 -7.50 -2.29 -22.00
CA ASN A 173 -8.70 -2.15 -22.83
C ASN A 173 -9.26 -0.72 -22.86
N GLY A 174 -8.74 0.20 -22.04
CA GLY A 174 -9.20 1.59 -21.98
C GLY A 174 -10.66 1.73 -21.51
N THR A 175 -11.16 0.80 -20.71
CA THR A 175 -12.56 0.80 -20.23
C THR A 175 -12.78 1.69 -19.01
N GLY A 176 -11.72 2.36 -18.54
CA GLY A 176 -11.70 3.09 -17.27
C GLY A 176 -11.35 2.19 -16.10
N HIS A 177 -10.59 2.72 -15.15
CA HIS A 177 -10.13 1.98 -13.97
C HIS A 177 -10.18 2.83 -12.70
N SER A 178 -10.19 2.15 -11.56
CA SER A 178 -10.16 2.75 -10.23
C SER A 178 -9.21 1.96 -9.31
N GLY A 179 -9.49 1.86 -8.02
CA GLY A 179 -8.64 1.15 -7.05
C GLY A 179 -8.44 -0.35 -7.30
N SER A 180 -9.23 -0.98 -8.18
CA SER A 180 -9.06 -2.39 -8.54
C SER A 180 -7.71 -2.72 -9.16
N VAL A 181 -7.09 -1.75 -9.83
CA VAL A 181 -5.77 -1.93 -10.47
C VAL A 181 -4.69 -2.28 -9.45
N ASP A 182 -4.71 -1.68 -8.26
CA ASP A 182 -3.72 -1.95 -7.20
C ASP A 182 -3.79 -3.42 -6.73
N TRP A 183 -4.99 -4.01 -6.73
CA TRP A 183 -5.17 -5.42 -6.38
C TRP A 183 -4.69 -6.37 -7.48
N TRP A 184 -4.84 -5.98 -8.74
CA TRP A 184 -4.26 -6.69 -9.86
C TRP A 184 -2.72 -6.66 -9.78
N GLU A 185 -2.15 -5.48 -9.60
CA GLU A 185 -0.71 -5.28 -9.44
C GLU A 185 -0.14 -6.06 -8.25
N LEU A 186 -0.87 -6.11 -7.11
CA LEU A 186 -0.48 -6.95 -5.97
C LEU A 186 -0.42 -8.43 -6.35
N GLY A 187 -1.32 -8.92 -7.20
CA GLY A 187 -1.28 -10.29 -7.71
C GLY A 187 -0.02 -10.56 -8.54
N ILE A 188 0.32 -9.65 -9.47
CA ILE A 188 1.55 -9.75 -10.29
C ILE A 188 2.79 -9.66 -9.39
N PHE A 189 2.83 -8.71 -8.45
CA PHE A 189 3.91 -8.56 -7.48
C PHE A 189 4.16 -9.86 -6.69
N MET A 190 3.12 -10.48 -6.17
CA MET A 190 3.23 -11.76 -5.46
C MET A 190 3.78 -12.87 -6.35
N TYR A 191 3.35 -12.91 -7.61
CA TYR A 191 3.85 -13.87 -8.58
C TYR A 191 5.35 -13.67 -8.85
N GLU A 192 5.78 -12.44 -9.11
CA GLU A 192 7.19 -12.11 -9.38
C GLU A 192 8.09 -12.41 -8.17
N LEU A 193 7.61 -12.18 -6.94
CA LEU A 193 8.37 -12.53 -5.74
C LEU A 193 8.57 -14.04 -5.56
N ALA A 194 7.65 -14.88 -6.04
CA ALA A 194 7.62 -16.32 -5.78
C ALA A 194 8.18 -17.16 -6.93
N TYR A 195 8.18 -16.65 -8.18
CA TYR A 195 8.52 -17.40 -9.40
C TYR A 195 9.55 -16.69 -10.27
#